data_228c8f7ac161766c4664c69781125e12
#
_entry.id   228c8f7ac161766c4664c69781125e12
#
_cell.length_a   1.000
_cell.length_b   1.000
_cell.length_c   1.000
_cell.angle_alpha   90.00
_cell.angle_beta   90.00
_cell.angle_gamma   90.00
#
_symmetry.space_group_name_H-M   'P 1'
#
loop_
_entity.id
_entity.type
_entity.pdbx_description
1 polymer ?
#
loop_
_entity_poly.entity_id
_entity_poly.type
_entity_poly.pdbx_seq_one_letter_code
_entity_poly.pdbx_strand_id
1 'polypeptide(L)'
;SRGLGDVYKRQLHRQVAEDLVRAGKHVLCEKPLSDSLENARAMAELEANSQVVTGVGFSYRRHPSVAAIAELVRQGRLGDVTTFSGRYWCGYGVDPTVPMAWRYRGPQGSGALGDLGSHIIDVAEFVCGPIRSVRGGAFATIIDKRPPALEGVAGGRGMTVSAQAIETVENDDIAVFNMTFESGAIGTIVVSRVAFGLPNSMEFDVFGTQGLSLIHI
;
A
#
# COMPACT_ATOMS: atom_id res chain seq x y z
N SER A 1 -21.93 -19.98 1.12
CA SER A 1 -21.08 -18.79 1.00
C SER A 1 -20.24 -18.93 -0.26
N ARG A 2 -20.57 -18.19 -1.29
CA ARG A 2 -19.69 -18.08 -2.48
C ARG A 2 -18.55 -17.16 -2.07
N GLY A 3 -17.34 -17.71 -1.94
CA GLY A 3 -16.14 -16.92 -1.74
C GLY A 3 -15.96 -15.97 -2.91
N LEU A 4 -16.09 -14.67 -2.66
CA LEU A 4 -15.74 -13.66 -3.62
C LEU A 4 -14.22 -13.72 -3.81
N GLY A 5 -13.77 -14.07 -5.01
CA GLY A 5 -12.36 -14.16 -5.34
C GLY A 5 -11.67 -12.79 -5.20
N ASP A 6 -10.40 -12.78 -4.79
CA ASP A 6 -9.59 -11.59 -4.54
C ASP A 6 -9.46 -10.59 -5.70
N VAL A 7 -9.84 -10.99 -6.90
CA VAL A 7 -9.55 -10.27 -8.16
C VAL A 7 -10.36 -9.02 -8.37
N TYR A 8 -11.57 -8.97 -7.83
CA TYR A 8 -12.49 -7.85 -8.05
C TYR A 8 -12.70 -6.97 -6.82
N LYS A 9 -11.99 -7.23 -5.74
CA LYS A 9 -12.25 -6.60 -4.44
C LYS A 9 -12.15 -5.08 -4.48
N ARG A 10 -11.08 -4.50 -5.03
CA ARG A 10 -10.91 -3.04 -5.05
C ARG A 10 -12.02 -2.29 -5.79
N GLN A 11 -12.47 -2.82 -6.92
CA GLN A 11 -13.52 -2.19 -7.73
C GLN A 11 -14.89 -2.29 -7.06
N LEU A 12 -15.11 -3.31 -6.22
CA LEU A 12 -16.36 -3.51 -5.50
C LEU A 12 -16.37 -2.85 -4.12
N HIS A 13 -15.23 -2.38 -3.60
CA HIS A 13 -15.15 -1.83 -2.24
C HIS A 13 -16.18 -0.72 -2.03
N ARG A 14 -16.25 0.25 -2.94
CA ARG A 14 -17.21 1.34 -2.84
C ARG A 14 -18.65 0.82 -2.80
N GLN A 15 -19.06 0.05 -3.78
CA GLN A 15 -20.45 -0.42 -3.87
C GLN A 15 -20.86 -1.22 -2.63
N VAL A 16 -20.04 -2.18 -2.21
CA VAL A 16 -20.32 -3.03 -1.05
C VAL A 16 -20.34 -2.21 0.25
N ALA A 17 -19.39 -1.27 0.41
CA ALA A 17 -19.36 -0.40 1.58
C ALA A 17 -20.58 0.52 1.64
N GLU A 18 -20.98 1.12 0.50
CA GLU A 18 -22.19 1.96 0.42
C GLU A 18 -23.45 1.17 0.82
N ASP A 19 -23.62 -0.04 0.31
CA ASP A 19 -24.78 -0.87 0.62
C ASP A 19 -24.82 -1.25 2.11
N LEU A 20 -23.67 -1.58 2.71
CA LEU A 20 -23.56 -1.91 4.12
C LEU A 20 -23.83 -0.69 5.01
N VAL A 21 -23.26 0.47 4.71
CA VAL A 21 -23.47 1.71 5.45
C VAL A 21 -24.94 2.13 5.40
N ARG A 22 -25.57 2.10 4.21
CA ARG A 22 -27.02 2.37 4.06
C ARG A 22 -27.90 1.39 4.84
N ALA A 23 -27.42 0.14 5.01
CA ALA A 23 -28.08 -0.85 5.85
C ALA A 23 -27.75 -0.71 7.36
N GLY A 24 -27.07 0.35 7.78
CA GLY A 24 -26.70 0.61 9.17
C GLY A 24 -25.66 -0.35 9.73
N LYS A 25 -24.81 -0.94 8.89
CA LYS A 25 -23.76 -1.90 9.31
C LYS A 25 -22.41 -1.21 9.44
N HIS A 26 -21.67 -1.58 10.50
CA HIS A 26 -20.26 -1.22 10.62
C HIS A 26 -19.45 -1.93 9.51
N VAL A 27 -18.43 -1.25 8.97
CA VAL A 27 -17.67 -1.74 7.81
C VAL A 27 -16.17 -1.73 8.09
N LEU A 28 -15.52 -2.88 7.95
CA LEU A 28 -14.07 -2.97 7.82
C LEU A 28 -13.74 -3.32 6.36
N CYS A 29 -13.18 -2.36 5.65
CA CYS A 29 -12.81 -2.50 4.25
C CYS A 29 -11.35 -2.91 4.11
N GLU A 30 -11.03 -3.83 3.21
CA GLU A 30 -9.64 -4.17 2.87
C GLU A 30 -8.91 -3.01 2.18
N LYS A 31 -7.59 -3.00 2.33
CA LYS A 31 -6.71 -2.06 1.65
C LYS A 31 -6.42 -2.50 0.19
N PRO A 32 -6.14 -1.58 -0.71
CA PRO A 32 -6.38 -0.14 -0.60
C PRO A 32 -7.88 0.15 -0.52
N LEU A 33 -8.24 1.29 0.08
CA LEU A 33 -9.65 1.65 0.32
C LEU A 33 -10.50 1.56 -0.96
N SER A 34 -9.92 1.92 -2.10
CA SER A 34 -10.62 1.94 -3.38
C SER A 34 -9.62 1.78 -4.55
N ASP A 35 -10.14 1.69 -5.75
CA ASP A 35 -9.42 1.65 -7.01
C ASP A 35 -9.13 3.06 -7.60
N SER A 36 -9.77 4.10 -7.06
CA SER A 36 -9.59 5.48 -7.52
C SER A 36 -9.75 6.48 -6.36
N LEU A 37 -9.15 7.66 -6.54
CA LEU A 37 -9.29 8.77 -5.58
C LEU A 37 -10.74 9.25 -5.47
N GLU A 38 -11.48 9.27 -6.57
CA GLU A 38 -12.89 9.63 -6.60
C GLU A 38 -13.72 8.69 -5.72
N ASN A 39 -13.56 7.39 -5.91
CA ASN A 39 -14.26 6.38 -5.12
C ASN A 39 -13.85 6.43 -3.63
N ALA A 40 -12.57 6.66 -3.34
CA ALA A 40 -12.10 6.81 -1.96
C ALA A 40 -12.73 8.03 -1.26
N ARG A 41 -12.82 9.17 -1.95
CA ARG A 41 -13.50 10.37 -1.43
C ARG A 41 -14.99 10.14 -1.18
N ALA A 42 -15.68 9.51 -2.12
CA ALA A 42 -17.10 9.18 -1.95
C ALA A 42 -17.34 8.26 -0.73
N MET A 43 -16.45 7.30 -0.49
CA MET A 43 -16.51 6.44 0.70
C MET A 43 -16.26 7.22 2.00
N ALA A 44 -15.32 8.15 2.03
CA ALA A 44 -15.05 9.01 3.18
C ALA A 44 -16.23 9.98 3.47
N GLU A 45 -16.83 10.54 2.44
CA GLU A 45 -18.03 11.40 2.57
C GLU A 45 -19.24 10.60 3.08
N LEU A 46 -19.42 9.38 2.62
CA LEU A 46 -20.47 8.50 3.08
C LEU A 46 -20.31 8.18 4.58
N GLU A 47 -19.11 7.88 5.02
CA GLU A 47 -18.78 7.62 6.42
C GLU A 47 -19.06 8.84 7.29
N ALA A 48 -18.56 10.01 6.90
CA ALA A 48 -18.73 11.26 7.64
C ALA A 48 -20.22 11.64 7.86
N ASN A 49 -21.11 11.21 6.96
CA ASN A 49 -22.56 11.45 7.02
C ASN A 49 -23.34 10.26 7.62
N SER A 50 -22.69 9.28 8.18
CA SER A 50 -23.32 8.08 8.74
C SER A 50 -23.18 8.01 10.26
N GLN A 51 -23.93 7.07 10.87
CA GLN A 51 -23.83 6.75 12.31
C GLN A 51 -23.09 5.41 12.53
N VAL A 52 -22.50 4.85 11.48
CA VAL A 52 -21.77 3.60 11.58
C VAL A 52 -20.27 3.84 11.80
N VAL A 53 -19.59 2.84 12.34
CA VAL A 53 -18.12 2.84 12.45
C VAL A 53 -17.56 2.18 11.22
N THR A 54 -16.61 2.85 10.58
CA THR A 54 -15.87 2.30 9.44
C THR A 54 -14.37 2.23 9.73
N GLY A 55 -13.67 1.40 8.98
CA GLY A 55 -12.22 1.26 9.08
C GLY A 55 -11.62 0.66 7.82
N VAL A 56 -10.32 0.90 7.62
CA VAL A 56 -9.55 0.28 6.54
C VAL A 56 -8.56 -0.72 7.14
N GLY A 57 -8.41 -1.88 6.50
CA GLY A 57 -7.61 -3.01 6.96
C GLY A 57 -6.09 -2.81 6.89
N PHE A 58 -5.57 -1.68 7.36
CA PHE A 58 -4.14 -1.45 7.50
C PHE A 58 -3.58 -2.19 8.72
N SER A 59 -3.33 -3.48 8.55
CA SER A 59 -2.95 -4.41 9.63
C SER A 59 -1.61 -4.07 10.30
N TYR A 60 -0.68 -3.42 9.60
CA TYR A 60 0.63 -3.06 10.17
C TYR A 60 0.54 -2.12 11.38
N ARG A 61 -0.49 -1.29 11.50
CA ARG A 61 -0.74 -0.51 12.73
C ARG A 61 -0.90 -1.37 13.98
N ARG A 62 -1.27 -2.66 13.80
CA ARG A 62 -1.46 -3.65 14.88
C ARG A 62 -0.21 -4.50 15.14
N HIS A 63 0.84 -4.35 14.31
CA HIS A 63 2.11 -5.01 14.60
C HIS A 63 2.72 -4.44 15.88
N PRO A 64 3.12 -5.29 16.85
CA PRO A 64 3.56 -4.81 18.18
C PRO A 64 4.68 -3.77 18.12
N SER A 65 5.66 -3.96 17.24
CA SER A 65 6.78 -3.03 17.09
C SER A 65 6.33 -1.68 16.52
N VAL A 66 5.44 -1.66 15.52
CA VAL A 66 4.90 -0.42 14.93
C VAL A 66 4.09 0.35 15.98
N ALA A 67 3.21 -0.35 16.69
CA ALA A 67 2.41 0.25 17.76
C ALA A 67 3.29 0.82 18.90
N ALA A 68 4.35 0.09 19.27
CA ALA A 68 5.28 0.56 20.30
C ALA A 68 6.03 1.83 19.88
N ILE A 69 6.49 1.93 18.62
CA ILE A 69 7.15 3.16 18.15
C ILE A 69 6.18 4.32 18.09
N ALA A 70 4.98 4.13 17.57
CA ALA A 70 3.96 5.18 17.55
C ALA A 70 3.66 5.70 18.98
N GLU A 71 3.66 4.80 19.98
CA GLU A 71 3.51 5.18 21.38
C GLU A 71 4.71 5.98 21.90
N LEU A 72 5.95 5.55 21.61
CA LEU A 72 7.17 6.26 22.00
C LEU A 72 7.22 7.68 21.40
N VAL A 73 6.83 7.82 20.12
CA VAL A 73 6.73 9.14 19.47
C VAL A 73 5.68 10.00 20.17
N ARG A 74 4.48 9.46 20.43
CA ARG A 74 3.38 10.18 21.10
C ARG A 74 3.71 10.60 22.52
N GLN A 75 4.53 9.83 23.23
CA GLN A 75 5.06 10.15 24.56
C GLN A 75 6.22 11.15 24.52
N GLY A 76 6.65 11.61 23.35
CA GLY A 76 7.79 12.51 23.20
C GLY A 76 9.16 11.89 23.51
N ARG A 77 9.25 10.55 23.58
CA ARG A 77 10.49 9.83 23.95
C ARG A 77 11.61 9.97 22.90
N LEU A 78 11.27 10.32 21.67
CA LEU A 78 12.23 10.64 20.61
C LEU A 78 12.48 12.15 20.49
N GLY A 79 11.82 12.98 21.27
CA GLY A 79 11.74 14.43 21.05
C GLY A 79 10.88 14.75 19.82
N ASP A 80 11.17 15.87 19.17
CA ASP A 80 10.50 16.23 17.90
C ASP A 80 11.02 15.33 16.78
N VAL A 81 10.10 14.69 16.05
CA VAL A 81 10.46 13.89 14.89
C VAL A 81 11.03 14.81 13.80
N THR A 82 12.17 14.44 13.27
CA THR A 82 12.88 15.21 12.23
C THR A 82 12.85 14.51 10.88
N THR A 83 12.96 13.16 10.87
CA THR A 83 13.07 12.39 9.62
C THR A 83 12.40 11.02 9.74
N PHE A 84 11.74 10.62 8.67
CA PHE A 84 11.25 9.26 8.42
C PHE A 84 11.89 8.69 7.16
N SER A 85 12.39 7.45 7.21
CA SER A 85 12.88 6.73 6.04
C SER A 85 12.20 5.36 5.98
N GLY A 86 11.39 5.11 4.95
CA GLY A 86 10.62 3.89 4.84
C GLY A 86 10.90 3.12 3.55
N ARG A 87 10.91 1.79 3.65
CA ARG A 87 11.14 0.86 2.54
C ARG A 87 10.20 -0.31 2.62
N TYR A 88 9.64 -0.74 1.48
CA TYR A 88 8.90 -1.99 1.43
C TYR A 88 9.32 -2.79 0.20
N TRP A 89 9.94 -3.93 0.45
CA TRP A 89 10.52 -4.81 -0.53
C TRP A 89 9.71 -6.10 -0.66
N CYS A 90 9.34 -6.44 -1.89
CA CYS A 90 8.78 -7.75 -2.25
C CYS A 90 9.41 -8.27 -3.53
N GLY A 91 9.61 -9.59 -3.60
CA GLY A 91 10.17 -10.27 -4.77
C GLY A 91 9.15 -10.96 -5.67
N TYR A 92 7.84 -10.79 -5.43
CA TYR A 92 6.83 -11.56 -6.16
C TYR A 92 6.73 -11.23 -7.66
N GLY A 93 7.22 -10.06 -8.07
CA GLY A 93 7.22 -9.61 -9.45
C GLY A 93 8.52 -9.87 -10.21
N VAL A 94 9.54 -10.43 -9.58
CA VAL A 94 10.90 -10.55 -10.11
C VAL A 94 11.02 -11.54 -11.28
N ASP A 95 10.19 -12.59 -11.27
CA ASP A 95 10.21 -13.59 -12.34
C ASP A 95 9.36 -13.11 -13.54
N PRO A 96 9.95 -12.89 -14.71
CA PRO A 96 9.24 -12.43 -15.90
C PRO A 96 8.28 -13.47 -16.48
N THR A 97 8.38 -14.74 -16.09
CA THR A 97 7.49 -15.81 -16.53
C THR A 97 6.17 -15.90 -15.75
N VAL A 98 6.05 -15.12 -14.67
CA VAL A 98 4.77 -14.97 -13.96
C VAL A 98 3.75 -14.29 -14.88
N PRO A 99 2.55 -14.90 -15.08
CA PRO A 99 1.57 -14.39 -16.05
C PRO A 99 1.00 -13.03 -15.64
N MET A 100 0.50 -12.31 -16.64
CA MET A 100 -0.26 -11.08 -16.44
C MET A 100 -1.39 -11.30 -15.45
N ALA A 101 -1.60 -10.32 -14.58
CA ALA A 101 -2.68 -10.27 -13.61
C ALA A 101 -3.11 -8.81 -13.42
N TRP A 102 -4.19 -8.59 -12.70
CA TRP A 102 -4.68 -7.24 -12.38
C TRP A 102 -3.61 -6.35 -11.71
N ARG A 103 -2.64 -6.95 -11.00
CA ARG A 103 -1.53 -6.23 -10.35
C ARG A 103 -0.58 -5.53 -11.33
N TYR A 104 -0.56 -5.95 -12.58
CA TYR A 104 0.33 -5.44 -13.62
C TYR A 104 -0.38 -4.53 -14.62
N ARG A 105 -1.68 -4.26 -14.38
CA ARG A 105 -2.54 -3.41 -15.22
C ARG A 105 -2.91 -2.12 -14.51
N GLY A 106 -3.15 -1.06 -15.30
CA GLY A 106 -3.56 0.25 -14.81
C GLY A 106 -2.43 1.29 -14.79
N PRO A 107 -2.74 2.53 -14.43
CA PRO A 107 -1.80 3.63 -14.53
C PRO A 107 -0.61 3.49 -13.56
N GLN A 108 0.45 4.25 -13.83
CA GLN A 108 1.58 4.39 -12.90
C GLN A 108 1.08 4.82 -11.52
N GLY A 109 1.65 4.23 -10.47
CA GLY A 109 1.18 4.38 -9.09
C GLY A 109 0.14 3.36 -8.65
N SER A 110 -0.45 2.59 -9.58
CA SER A 110 -1.35 1.48 -9.22
C SER A 110 -0.63 0.14 -9.01
N GLY A 111 0.65 0.06 -9.30
CA GLY A 111 1.50 -1.12 -9.15
C GLY A 111 2.08 -1.26 -7.74
N ALA A 112 3.41 -1.20 -7.61
CA ALA A 112 4.09 -1.33 -6.34
C ALA A 112 3.69 -0.23 -5.33
N LEU A 113 3.49 1.02 -5.80
CA LEU A 113 3.02 2.09 -4.93
C LEU A 113 1.63 1.78 -4.35
N GLY A 114 0.67 1.38 -5.18
CA GLY A 114 -0.69 1.06 -4.72
C GLY A 114 -0.76 -0.18 -3.84
N ASP A 115 0.03 -1.22 -4.13
CA ASP A 115 0.00 -2.49 -3.39
C ASP A 115 0.85 -2.45 -2.10
N LEU A 116 2.09 -2.01 -2.19
CA LEU A 116 3.06 -1.98 -1.09
C LEU A 116 3.15 -0.60 -0.45
N GLY A 117 3.20 0.45 -1.27
CA GLY A 117 3.35 1.82 -0.81
C GLY A 117 2.21 2.27 0.11
N SER A 118 0.98 1.83 -0.15
CA SER A 118 -0.15 2.14 0.72
C SER A 118 0.07 1.73 2.18
N HIS A 119 0.74 0.62 2.42
CA HIS A 119 1.05 0.15 3.78
C HIS A 119 2.10 1.02 4.47
N ILE A 120 3.22 1.31 3.80
CA ILE A 120 4.31 2.07 4.41
C ILE A 120 3.95 3.56 4.55
N ILE A 121 3.10 4.10 3.67
CA ILE A 121 2.52 5.44 3.81
C ILE A 121 1.63 5.49 5.05
N ASP A 122 0.76 4.50 5.24
CA ASP A 122 -0.10 4.39 6.42
C ASP A 122 0.72 4.30 7.72
N VAL A 123 1.81 3.53 7.73
CA VAL A 123 2.73 3.44 8.88
C VAL A 123 3.40 4.79 9.13
N ALA A 124 3.86 5.49 8.09
CA ALA A 124 4.48 6.80 8.21
C ALA A 124 3.52 7.82 8.87
N GLU A 125 2.27 7.87 8.42
CA GLU A 125 1.27 8.77 9.02
C GLU A 125 0.85 8.32 10.42
N PHE A 126 0.77 7.03 10.68
CA PHE A 126 0.43 6.50 12.01
C PHE A 126 1.50 6.82 13.06
N VAL A 127 2.77 6.86 12.67
CA VAL A 127 3.93 7.11 13.55
C VAL A 127 4.26 8.60 13.64
N CYS A 128 4.29 9.31 12.50
CA CYS A 128 4.82 10.68 12.41
C CYS A 128 3.74 11.75 12.22
N GLY A 129 2.46 11.36 12.10
CA GLY A 129 1.36 12.27 11.82
C GLY A 129 1.13 12.51 10.32
N PRO A 130 0.15 13.38 9.94
CA PRO A 130 -0.28 13.53 8.58
C PRO A 130 0.81 14.05 7.63
N ILE A 131 0.83 13.51 6.39
CA ILE A 131 1.69 13.99 5.31
C ILE A 131 1.05 15.24 4.70
N ARG A 132 1.76 16.37 4.75
CA ARG A 132 1.35 17.66 4.19
C ARG A 132 1.58 17.75 2.68
N SER A 133 2.70 17.22 2.20
CA SER A 133 3.06 17.31 0.78
C SER A 133 4.00 16.19 0.34
N VAL A 134 3.92 15.85 -0.93
CA VAL A 134 4.79 14.88 -1.62
C VAL A 134 5.57 15.59 -2.72
N ARG A 135 6.85 15.26 -2.90
CA ARG A 135 7.74 15.87 -3.88
C ARG A 135 8.72 14.85 -4.46
N GLY A 136 9.20 15.09 -5.68
CA GLY A 136 10.30 14.34 -6.28
C GLY A 136 10.00 12.85 -6.45
N GLY A 137 8.79 12.50 -6.90
CA GLY A 137 8.41 11.12 -7.17
C GLY A 137 8.98 10.59 -8.48
N ALA A 138 9.32 9.29 -8.49
CA ALA A 138 9.71 8.56 -9.69
C ALA A 138 9.10 7.15 -9.68
N PHE A 139 8.76 6.66 -10.87
CA PHE A 139 8.29 5.31 -11.10
C PHE A 139 9.23 4.59 -12.09
N ALA A 140 9.39 3.28 -11.90
CA ALA A 140 10.07 2.44 -12.87
C ALA A 140 9.30 1.13 -13.07
N THR A 141 9.18 0.71 -14.33
CA THR A 141 8.70 -0.61 -14.73
C THR A 141 9.92 -1.41 -15.21
N ILE A 142 10.34 -2.39 -14.46
CA ILE A 142 11.57 -3.17 -14.72
C ILE A 142 11.25 -4.41 -15.54
N ILE A 143 10.16 -5.10 -15.22
CA ILE A 143 9.67 -6.25 -15.98
C ILE A 143 8.50 -5.75 -16.84
N ASP A 144 8.84 -5.22 -18.01
CA ASP A 144 7.90 -4.54 -18.91
C ASP A 144 6.97 -5.49 -19.68
N LYS A 145 7.27 -6.80 -19.67
CA LYS A 145 6.53 -7.81 -20.45
C LYS A 145 6.31 -9.08 -19.66
N ARG A 146 5.12 -9.66 -19.81
CA ARG A 146 4.74 -10.93 -19.16
C ARG A 146 3.89 -11.79 -20.10
N PRO A 147 3.87 -13.13 -19.90
CA PRO A 147 2.90 -14.00 -20.56
C PRO A 147 1.46 -13.56 -20.27
N PRO A 148 0.48 -13.87 -21.16
CA PRO A 148 -0.91 -13.52 -20.92
C PRO A 148 -1.46 -14.15 -19.65
N ALA A 149 -2.54 -13.57 -19.14
CA ALA A 149 -3.29 -14.14 -18.01
C ALA A 149 -3.78 -15.55 -18.34
N LEU A 150 -3.72 -16.43 -17.35
CA LEU A 150 -4.29 -17.77 -17.45
C LEU A 150 -5.79 -17.71 -17.15
N GLU A 151 -6.61 -18.43 -17.94
CA GLU A 151 -8.04 -18.54 -17.68
C GLU A 151 -8.32 -19.13 -16.28
N GLY A 152 -9.21 -18.48 -15.54
CA GLY A 152 -9.62 -18.92 -14.20
C GLY A 152 -8.60 -18.68 -13.09
N VAL A 153 -7.44 -18.09 -13.38
CA VAL A 153 -6.39 -17.79 -12.39
C VAL A 153 -6.37 -16.32 -12.04
N ALA A 154 -6.70 -16.02 -10.80
CA ALA A 154 -6.61 -14.69 -10.23
C ALA A 154 -5.30 -14.53 -9.46
N GLY A 155 -4.51 -13.51 -9.78
CA GLY A 155 -3.43 -13.07 -8.92
C GLY A 155 -2.00 -13.38 -9.37
N GLY A 156 -1.73 -14.40 -10.13
CA GLY A 156 -0.44 -14.69 -10.78
C GLY A 156 0.81 -14.85 -9.88
N ARG A 157 0.69 -14.85 -8.55
CA ARG A 157 1.84 -15.03 -7.65
C ARG A 157 2.31 -16.49 -7.66
N GLY A 158 3.61 -16.71 -7.87
CA GLY A 158 4.23 -18.03 -7.79
C GLY A 158 3.87 -18.99 -8.93
N MET A 159 3.23 -18.51 -10.01
CA MET A 159 2.93 -19.31 -11.20
C MET A 159 3.84 -18.87 -12.34
N THR A 160 4.41 -19.84 -13.02
CA THR A 160 5.19 -19.62 -14.24
C THR A 160 4.54 -20.31 -15.41
N VAL A 161 4.59 -19.68 -16.59
CA VAL A 161 4.07 -20.25 -17.83
C VAL A 161 5.06 -20.03 -18.97
N SER A 162 5.11 -20.98 -19.88
CA SER A 162 5.78 -20.80 -21.17
C SER A 162 4.70 -20.47 -22.19
N ALA A 163 4.72 -19.23 -22.70
CA ALA A 163 3.76 -18.78 -23.68
C ALA A 163 4.46 -18.06 -24.86
N GLN A 164 3.88 -18.20 -26.04
CA GLN A 164 4.39 -17.49 -27.24
C GLN A 164 3.90 -16.04 -27.29
N ALA A 165 2.75 -15.73 -26.68
CA ALA A 165 2.23 -14.38 -26.60
C ALA A 165 2.85 -13.64 -25.39
N ILE A 166 3.01 -12.32 -25.52
CA ILE A 166 3.56 -11.44 -24.48
C ILE A 166 2.69 -10.20 -24.39
N GLU A 167 2.33 -9.81 -23.18
CA GLU A 167 1.58 -8.58 -22.87
C GLU A 167 2.47 -7.57 -22.16
N THR A 168 2.21 -6.29 -22.37
CA THR A 168 2.95 -5.19 -21.73
C THR A 168 2.41 -4.94 -20.33
N VAL A 169 3.33 -4.81 -19.37
CA VAL A 169 3.04 -4.35 -18.00
C VAL A 169 2.79 -2.84 -18.04
N GLU A 170 1.70 -2.40 -17.43
CA GLU A 170 1.22 -1.02 -17.55
C GLU A 170 1.66 -0.11 -16.41
N ASN A 171 2.04 -0.68 -15.25
CA ASN A 171 2.27 0.07 -14.03
C ASN A 171 3.65 -0.19 -13.40
N ASP A 172 3.91 0.48 -12.28
CA ASP A 172 5.20 0.52 -11.63
C ASP A 172 5.59 -0.78 -10.90
N ASP A 173 6.83 -1.19 -11.08
CA ASP A 173 7.52 -2.19 -10.26
C ASP A 173 8.23 -1.55 -9.06
N ILE A 174 8.67 -0.29 -9.22
CA ILE A 174 9.36 0.49 -8.21
C ILE A 174 8.74 1.88 -8.15
N ALA A 175 8.58 2.39 -6.95
CA ALA A 175 8.23 3.79 -6.72
C ALA A 175 9.10 4.39 -5.62
N VAL A 176 9.48 5.64 -5.78
CA VAL A 176 10.22 6.43 -4.78
C VAL A 176 9.63 7.83 -4.73
N PHE A 177 9.55 8.40 -3.54
CA PHE A 177 9.16 9.80 -3.35
C PHE A 177 9.63 10.35 -2.01
N ASN A 178 9.69 11.68 -1.92
CA ASN A 178 9.94 12.40 -0.68
C ASN A 178 8.64 13.05 -0.19
N MET A 179 8.54 13.27 1.12
CA MET A 179 7.38 13.87 1.76
C MET A 179 7.78 14.85 2.86
N THR A 180 6.85 15.73 3.18
CA THR A 180 6.93 16.61 4.36
C THR A 180 5.67 16.37 5.18
N PHE A 181 5.83 16.13 6.47
CA PHE A 181 4.74 15.99 7.43
C PHE A 181 4.21 17.36 7.88
N GLU A 182 3.02 17.40 8.47
CA GLU A 182 2.45 18.62 9.06
C GLU A 182 3.35 19.20 10.17
N SER A 183 4.07 18.36 10.91
CA SER A 183 5.06 18.75 11.92
C SER A 183 6.27 19.48 11.35
N GLY A 184 6.50 19.42 10.04
CA GLY A 184 7.72 19.91 9.38
C GLY A 184 8.81 18.83 9.20
N ALA A 185 8.67 17.66 9.80
CA ALA A 185 9.55 16.53 9.54
C ALA A 185 9.56 16.19 8.05
N ILE A 186 10.68 15.67 7.56
CA ILE A 186 10.81 15.22 6.17
C ILE A 186 10.93 13.71 6.12
N GLY A 187 10.53 13.11 4.98
CA GLY A 187 10.65 11.68 4.82
C GLY A 187 10.88 11.24 3.39
N THR A 188 11.30 10.00 3.24
CA THR A 188 11.41 9.31 1.96
C THR A 188 10.82 7.92 2.06
N ILE A 189 10.17 7.49 0.99
CA ILE A 189 9.66 6.13 0.84
C ILE A 189 10.17 5.54 -0.47
N VAL A 190 10.62 4.29 -0.41
CA VAL A 190 10.96 3.46 -1.57
C VAL A 190 10.22 2.15 -1.47
N VAL A 191 9.54 1.75 -2.54
CA VAL A 191 8.86 0.44 -2.61
C VAL A 191 9.25 -0.28 -3.89
N SER A 192 9.36 -1.59 -3.81
CA SER A 192 9.65 -2.44 -4.97
C SER A 192 8.95 -3.80 -4.84
N ARG A 193 8.32 -4.24 -5.92
CA ARG A 193 7.81 -5.62 -6.04
C ARG A 193 8.76 -6.56 -6.79
N VAL A 194 9.94 -6.06 -7.17
CA VAL A 194 10.99 -6.78 -7.90
C VAL A 194 12.31 -6.83 -7.11
N ALA A 195 12.24 -6.83 -5.80
CA ALA A 195 13.39 -6.92 -4.91
C ALA A 195 13.84 -8.39 -4.80
N PHE A 196 14.85 -8.77 -5.60
CA PHE A 196 15.37 -10.12 -5.63
C PHE A 196 15.93 -10.54 -4.26
N GLY A 197 15.52 -11.73 -3.78
CA GLY A 197 15.97 -12.27 -2.49
C GLY A 197 15.20 -11.74 -1.26
N LEU A 198 14.28 -10.79 -1.44
CA LEU A 198 13.43 -10.26 -0.35
C LEU A 198 11.97 -10.62 -0.63
N PRO A 199 11.46 -11.72 -0.06
CA PRO A 199 10.10 -12.18 -0.35
C PRO A 199 9.02 -11.20 0.15
N ASN A 200 9.25 -10.61 1.31
CA ASN A 200 8.39 -9.59 1.93
C ASN A 200 9.10 -8.96 3.12
N SER A 201 9.49 -7.69 3.03
CA SER A 201 10.20 -6.99 4.09
C SER A 201 9.79 -5.52 4.14
N MET A 202 9.31 -5.07 5.29
CA MET A 202 9.05 -3.66 5.57
C MET A 202 10.08 -3.17 6.58
N GLU A 203 10.73 -2.06 6.26
CA GLU A 203 11.73 -1.42 7.11
C GLU A 203 11.41 0.05 7.21
N PHE A 204 11.61 0.62 8.39
CA PHE A 204 11.57 2.07 8.54
C PHE A 204 12.38 2.57 9.73
N ASP A 205 12.90 3.76 9.58
CA ASP A 205 13.68 4.49 10.56
C ASP A 205 12.96 5.79 10.91
N VAL A 206 12.89 6.09 12.20
CA VAL A 206 12.35 7.36 12.71
C VAL A 206 13.42 8.06 13.53
N PHE A 207 13.80 9.26 13.13
CA PHE A 207 14.76 10.08 13.84
C PHE A 207 14.05 11.25 14.50
N GLY A 208 14.38 11.50 15.74
CA GLY A 208 13.93 12.66 16.50
C GLY A 208 15.12 13.42 17.13
N THR A 209 14.81 14.54 17.77
CA THR A 209 15.83 15.41 18.40
C THR A 209 16.46 14.79 19.65
N GLN A 210 15.87 13.75 20.23
CA GLN A 210 16.33 13.11 21.47
C GLN A 210 16.52 11.59 21.34
N GLY A 211 16.25 11.01 20.16
CA GLY A 211 16.40 9.58 19.97
C GLY A 211 16.03 9.13 18.56
N LEU A 212 16.25 7.85 18.31
CA LEU A 212 15.89 7.21 17.05
C LEU A 212 15.26 5.84 17.30
N SER A 213 14.50 5.35 16.33
CA SER A 213 14.02 3.97 16.27
C SER A 213 14.22 3.39 14.89
N LEU A 214 14.66 2.15 14.83
CA LEU A 214 14.88 1.37 13.60
C LEU A 214 14.00 0.12 13.67
N ILE A 215 13.24 -0.14 12.61
CA ILE A 215 12.39 -1.32 12.49
C ILE A 215 12.67 -2.07 11.21
N HIS A 216 12.71 -3.39 11.36
CA HIS A 216 12.77 -4.36 10.28
C HIS A 216 11.73 -5.45 10.54
N ILE A 217 10.75 -5.60 9.66
CA ILE A 217 9.62 -6.55 9.77
C ILE A 217 9.60 -7.47 8.56
#